data_35a513e57eba8b8215d79c8185c39d26
#
_entry.id   35a513e57eba8b8215d79c8185c39d26
#
_cell.length_a   1.000
_cell.length_b   1.000
_cell.length_c   1.000
_cell.angle_alpha   90.00
_cell.angle_beta   90.00
_cell.angle_gamma   90.00
#
_symmetry.space_group_name_H-M   'P 1'
#
loop_
_entity.id
_entity.type
_entity.pdbx_description
1 polymer ?
#
loop_
_entity_poly.entity_id
_entity_poly.type
_entity_poly.pdbx_seq_one_letter_code
_entity_poly.pdbx_strand_id
1 'polypeptide(L)'
;MPPMPTEITVLGWSVVLLIVQMFLASIPTTMELGGDYQAGPRDEPRTPQGRFAGRANRAFRNLLETYPAFVGLALALAVTGKTGGYAATASVVWLIARALYAPLYIIEIPFARSIVWFVSLLALIAMLVRLLS
;
A
#
# COMPACT_ATOMS: atom_id res chain seq x y z
N MET A 1 23.54 15.59 -12.71
CA MET A 1 22.14 15.27 -12.51
C MET A 1 21.71 15.65 -11.10
N PRO A 2 20.59 16.34 -10.96
CA PRO A 2 20.06 16.57 -9.63
C PRO A 2 19.69 15.23 -8.98
N PRO A 3 19.78 15.12 -7.64
CA PRO A 3 19.39 13.89 -6.97
C PRO A 3 17.89 13.65 -7.13
N MET A 4 17.51 12.37 -7.13
CA MET A 4 16.11 11.99 -7.21
C MET A 4 15.36 12.50 -5.98
N PRO A 5 14.19 13.13 -6.15
CA PRO A 5 13.39 13.54 -5.00
C PRO A 5 13.02 12.36 -4.11
N THR A 6 12.96 12.59 -2.79
CA THR A 6 12.59 11.56 -1.83
C THR A 6 11.24 10.92 -2.15
N GLU A 7 10.26 11.72 -2.54
CA GLU A 7 8.93 11.22 -2.89
C GLU A 7 8.98 10.21 -4.04
N ILE A 8 9.85 10.42 -5.02
CA ILE A 8 10.01 9.51 -6.15
C ILE A 8 10.75 8.24 -5.73
N THR A 9 11.77 8.36 -4.88
CA THR A 9 12.44 7.19 -4.31
C THR A 9 11.46 6.34 -3.50
N VAL A 10 10.65 6.97 -2.67
CA VAL A 10 9.60 6.29 -1.90
C VAL A 10 8.58 5.65 -2.82
N LEU A 11 8.19 6.31 -3.90
CA LEU A 11 7.29 5.73 -4.90
C LEU A 11 7.87 4.43 -5.46
N GLY A 12 9.15 4.41 -5.79
CA GLY A 12 9.82 3.18 -6.26
C GLY A 12 9.75 2.07 -5.22
N TRP A 13 10.08 2.35 -3.96
CA TRP A 13 9.99 1.38 -2.89
C TRP A 13 8.54 0.95 -2.59
N SER A 14 7.57 1.83 -2.82
CA SER A 14 6.16 1.47 -2.66
C SER A 14 5.72 0.42 -3.68
N VAL A 15 6.31 0.39 -4.86
CA VAL A 15 6.06 -0.67 -5.85
C VAL A 15 6.59 -2.01 -5.34
N VAL A 16 7.76 -2.01 -4.69
CA VAL A 16 8.28 -3.21 -4.03
C VAL A 16 7.30 -3.71 -2.96
N LEU A 17 6.80 -2.79 -2.14
CA LEU A 17 5.79 -3.11 -1.12
C LEU A 17 4.53 -3.72 -1.75
N LEU A 18 4.06 -3.12 -2.85
CA LEU A 18 2.89 -3.60 -3.59
C LEU A 18 3.09 -5.03 -4.07
N ILE A 19 4.25 -5.31 -4.68
CA ILE A 19 4.57 -6.63 -5.20
C ILE A 19 4.65 -7.65 -4.06
N VAL A 20 5.30 -7.31 -2.96
CA VAL A 20 5.40 -8.19 -1.78
C VAL A 20 4.01 -8.51 -1.24
N GLN A 21 3.17 -7.51 -1.05
CA GLN A 21 1.80 -7.73 -0.54
C GLN A 21 0.94 -8.51 -1.51
N MET A 22 1.11 -8.29 -2.80
CA MET A 22 0.40 -9.06 -3.82
C MET A 22 0.70 -10.55 -3.69
N PHE A 23 1.98 -10.92 -3.52
CA PHE A 23 2.37 -12.31 -3.34
C PHE A 23 1.97 -12.86 -1.98
N LEU A 24 2.03 -12.05 -0.92
CA LEU A 24 1.53 -12.48 0.40
C LEU A 24 0.04 -12.82 0.37
N ALA A 25 -0.73 -12.17 -0.50
CA ALA A 25 -2.14 -12.47 -0.69
C ALA A 25 -2.35 -13.63 -1.67
N SER A 26 -1.66 -13.63 -2.80
CA SER A 26 -1.96 -14.56 -3.90
C SER A 26 -1.41 -15.96 -3.66
N ILE A 27 -0.22 -16.11 -3.06
CA ILE A 27 0.38 -17.42 -2.83
C ILE A 27 -0.49 -18.29 -1.90
N PRO A 28 -0.86 -17.84 -0.68
CA PRO A 28 -1.71 -18.66 0.18
C PRO A 28 -3.11 -18.87 -0.42
N THR A 29 -3.64 -17.90 -1.17
CA THR A 29 -4.91 -18.06 -1.86
C THR A 29 -4.83 -19.14 -2.93
N THR A 30 -3.76 -19.16 -3.72
CA THR A 30 -3.53 -20.19 -4.73
C THR A 30 -3.35 -21.57 -4.09
N MET A 31 -2.65 -21.65 -2.96
CA MET A 31 -2.48 -22.90 -2.22
C MET A 31 -3.82 -23.46 -1.72
N GLU A 32 -4.74 -22.59 -1.34
CA GLU A 32 -6.06 -22.99 -0.84
C GLU A 32 -7.06 -23.30 -1.95
N LEU A 33 -7.15 -22.45 -2.97
CA LEU A 33 -8.16 -22.55 -4.02
C LEU A 33 -7.70 -23.35 -5.23
N GLY A 34 -6.39 -23.55 -5.39
CA GLY A 34 -5.78 -24.27 -6.51
C GLY A 34 -5.38 -23.37 -7.67
N GLY A 35 -4.30 -23.76 -8.33
CA GLY A 35 -3.74 -23.01 -9.47
C GLY A 35 -4.69 -22.93 -10.66
N ASP A 36 -5.44 -24.01 -10.92
CA ASP A 36 -6.39 -24.07 -12.03
C ASP A 36 -7.52 -23.04 -11.85
N TYR A 37 -8.02 -22.89 -10.62
CA TYR A 37 -9.03 -21.88 -10.32
C TYR A 37 -8.46 -20.47 -10.47
N GLN A 38 -7.28 -20.21 -9.92
CA GLN A 38 -6.64 -18.89 -9.95
C GLN A 38 -6.29 -18.46 -11.39
N ALA A 39 -5.84 -19.39 -12.20
CA ALA A 39 -5.48 -19.12 -13.60
C ALA A 39 -6.69 -19.11 -14.54
N GLY A 40 -7.80 -19.69 -14.11
CA GLY A 40 -9.01 -19.80 -14.92
C GLY A 40 -9.88 -18.53 -14.89
N PRO A 41 -11.07 -18.58 -15.47
CA PRO A 41 -11.96 -17.41 -15.57
C PRO A 41 -12.61 -17.02 -14.25
N ARG A 42 -12.59 -17.90 -13.24
CA ARG A 42 -13.15 -17.63 -11.90
C ARG A 42 -14.63 -17.28 -11.93
N ASP A 43 -15.38 -17.88 -12.84
CA ASP A 43 -16.83 -17.60 -12.98
C ASP A 43 -17.59 -17.97 -11.72
N GLU A 44 -17.19 -19.07 -11.04
CA GLU A 44 -17.73 -19.42 -9.73
C GLU A 44 -16.91 -18.68 -8.66
N PRO A 45 -17.52 -17.71 -7.94
CA PRO A 45 -16.76 -16.95 -6.95
C PRO A 45 -16.35 -17.84 -5.78
N ARG A 46 -15.04 -17.85 -5.49
CA ARG A 46 -14.46 -18.55 -4.35
C ARG A 46 -13.59 -17.57 -3.59
N THR A 47 -13.71 -17.57 -2.27
CA THR A 47 -12.87 -16.75 -1.40
C THR A 47 -12.05 -17.65 -0.51
N PRO A 48 -10.78 -17.28 -0.20
CA PRO A 48 -9.97 -18.07 0.70
C PRO A 48 -10.61 -18.08 2.09
N GLN A 49 -10.74 -19.28 2.68
CA GLN A 49 -11.29 -19.48 4.01
C GLN A 49 -10.21 -19.47 5.09
N GLY A 50 -8.95 -19.68 4.71
CA GLY A 50 -7.82 -19.63 5.62
C GLY A 50 -7.66 -18.26 6.25
N ARG A 51 -7.29 -18.26 7.53
CA ARG A 51 -7.15 -17.02 8.31
C ARG A 51 -6.07 -16.12 7.73
N PHE A 52 -4.89 -16.68 7.43
CA PHE A 52 -3.78 -15.92 6.85
C PHE A 52 -4.14 -15.39 5.46
N ALA A 53 -4.61 -16.26 4.56
CA ALA A 53 -4.95 -15.87 3.19
C ALA A 53 -6.04 -14.80 3.16
N GLY A 54 -7.07 -14.95 3.98
CA GLY A 54 -8.16 -13.97 4.07
C GLY A 54 -7.69 -12.61 4.56
N ARG A 55 -6.87 -12.60 5.61
CA ARG A 55 -6.34 -11.36 6.17
C ARG A 55 -5.36 -10.67 5.21
N ALA A 56 -4.48 -11.44 4.58
CA ALA A 56 -3.53 -10.90 3.59
C ALA A 56 -4.27 -10.29 2.41
N ASN A 57 -5.34 -10.92 1.94
CA ASN A 57 -6.17 -10.37 0.85
C ASN A 57 -6.84 -9.07 1.26
N ARG A 58 -7.38 -8.99 2.46
CA ARG A 58 -8.03 -7.76 2.94
C ARG A 58 -7.03 -6.64 3.16
N ALA A 59 -5.84 -6.94 3.68
CA ALA A 59 -4.77 -5.96 3.84
C ALA A 59 -4.31 -5.41 2.48
N PHE A 60 -4.13 -6.30 1.51
CA PHE A 60 -3.75 -5.90 0.16
C PHE A 60 -4.82 -5.04 -0.51
N ARG A 61 -6.07 -5.43 -0.39
CA ARG A 61 -7.19 -4.63 -0.91
C ARG A 61 -7.22 -3.24 -0.29
N ASN A 62 -6.97 -3.14 1.01
CA ASN A 62 -6.91 -1.86 1.69
C ASN A 62 -5.77 -0.97 1.15
N LEU A 63 -4.60 -1.56 0.88
CA LEU A 63 -3.50 -0.83 0.23
C LEU A 63 -3.95 -0.28 -1.13
N LEU A 64 -4.59 -1.12 -1.95
CA LEU A 64 -5.02 -0.73 -3.29
C LEU A 64 -6.05 0.40 -3.29
N GLU A 65 -6.86 0.52 -2.23
CA GLU A 65 -7.88 1.57 -2.13
C GLU A 65 -7.27 2.98 -2.10
N THR A 66 -6.10 3.14 -1.51
CA THR A 66 -5.44 4.46 -1.36
C THR A 66 -4.18 4.60 -2.19
N TYR A 67 -3.69 3.52 -2.77
CA TYR A 67 -2.44 3.54 -3.53
C TYR A 67 -2.44 4.52 -4.71
N PRO A 68 -3.53 4.61 -5.51
CA PRO A 68 -3.56 5.59 -6.61
C PRO A 68 -3.40 7.04 -6.14
N ALA A 69 -3.93 7.37 -4.97
CA ALA A 69 -3.76 8.70 -4.39
C ALA A 69 -2.30 8.98 -4.08
N PHE A 70 -1.59 8.02 -3.48
CA PHE A 70 -0.16 8.17 -3.19
C PHE A 70 0.66 8.34 -4.48
N VAL A 71 0.42 7.48 -5.47
CA VAL A 71 1.13 7.55 -6.76
C VAL A 71 0.89 8.91 -7.42
N GLY A 72 -0.36 9.34 -7.48
CA GLY A 72 -0.73 10.61 -8.07
C GLY A 72 -0.09 11.80 -7.36
N LEU A 73 -0.12 11.79 -6.03
CA LEU A 73 0.48 12.88 -5.25
C LEU A 73 2.00 12.94 -5.39
N ALA A 74 2.68 11.79 -5.34
CA ALA A 74 4.13 11.76 -5.50
C ALA A 74 4.57 12.32 -6.87
N LEU A 75 3.89 11.88 -7.93
CA LEU A 75 4.16 12.37 -9.28
C LEU A 75 3.79 13.84 -9.45
N ALA A 76 2.65 14.26 -8.91
CA ALA A 76 2.21 15.64 -9.01
C ALA A 76 3.16 16.60 -8.29
N LEU A 77 3.65 16.21 -7.12
CA LEU A 77 4.66 17.01 -6.39
C LEU A 77 5.95 17.14 -7.21
N ALA A 78 6.38 16.06 -7.86
CA ALA A 78 7.57 16.08 -8.70
C ALA A 78 7.40 16.99 -9.92
N VAL A 79 6.27 16.86 -10.61
CA VAL A 79 5.97 17.64 -11.83
C VAL A 79 5.84 19.12 -11.52
N THR A 80 5.28 19.47 -10.37
CA THR A 80 5.06 20.87 -9.97
C THR A 80 6.26 21.49 -9.24
N GLY A 81 7.32 20.72 -9.02
CA GLY A 81 8.50 21.22 -8.31
C GLY A 81 8.28 21.46 -6.83
N LYS A 82 7.31 20.76 -6.23
CA LYS A 82 6.94 20.96 -4.81
C LYS A 82 7.42 19.81 -3.91
N THR A 83 8.40 19.04 -4.35
CA THR A 83 9.01 17.99 -3.54
C THR A 83 9.86 18.55 -2.41
N GLY A 84 10.16 17.70 -1.43
CA GLY A 84 11.02 18.05 -0.30
C GLY A 84 10.25 18.54 0.91
N GLY A 85 10.96 18.90 1.96
CA GLY A 85 10.37 19.40 3.19
C GLY A 85 9.43 18.40 3.82
N TYR A 86 8.27 18.87 4.32
CA TYR A 86 7.32 18.00 4.99
C TYR A 86 6.63 17.01 4.04
N ALA A 87 6.56 17.31 2.74
CA ALA A 87 6.01 16.36 1.77
C ALA A 87 6.90 15.12 1.63
N ALA A 88 8.22 15.31 1.61
CA ALA A 88 9.18 14.21 1.60
C ALA A 88 9.03 13.34 2.86
N THR A 89 8.98 13.98 4.03
CA THR A 89 8.76 13.29 5.30
C THR A 89 7.44 12.53 5.29
N ALA A 90 6.36 13.15 4.80
CA ALA A 90 5.05 12.51 4.71
C ALA A 90 5.08 11.26 3.82
N SER A 91 5.79 11.31 2.70
CA SER A 91 5.91 10.15 1.81
C SER A 91 6.59 8.97 2.50
N VAL A 92 7.66 9.24 3.26
CA VAL A 92 8.37 8.20 4.03
C VAL A 92 7.46 7.63 5.12
N VAL A 93 6.74 8.50 5.84
CA VAL A 93 5.78 8.07 6.88
C VAL A 93 4.70 7.19 6.27
N TRP A 94 4.17 7.55 5.11
CA TRP A 94 3.17 6.75 4.41
C TRP A 94 3.70 5.35 4.11
N LEU A 95 4.90 5.26 3.55
CA LEU A 95 5.51 3.97 3.20
C LEU A 95 5.71 3.09 4.43
N ILE A 96 6.26 3.63 5.51
CA ILE A 96 6.50 2.88 6.75
C ILE A 96 5.17 2.43 7.34
N ALA A 97 4.18 3.32 7.40
CA ALA A 97 2.85 2.99 7.93
C ALA A 97 2.20 1.86 7.12
N ARG A 98 2.27 1.92 5.79
CA ARG A 98 1.71 0.87 4.94
C ARG A 98 2.48 -0.44 5.04
N ALA A 99 3.80 -0.38 5.21
CA ALA A 99 4.60 -1.58 5.43
C ALA A 99 4.26 -2.27 6.75
N LEU A 100 3.93 -1.51 7.79
CA LEU A 100 3.53 -2.05 9.09
C LEU A 100 2.08 -2.54 9.10
N TYR A 101 1.22 -1.96 8.27
CA TYR A 101 -0.21 -2.26 8.27
C TYR A 101 -0.51 -3.72 7.98
N ALA A 102 0.12 -4.31 6.97
CA ALA A 102 -0.15 -5.68 6.58
C ALA A 102 0.21 -6.70 7.69
N PRO A 103 1.42 -6.66 8.29
CA PRO A 103 1.71 -7.54 9.43
C PRO A 103 0.75 -7.35 10.60
N LEU A 104 0.42 -6.11 10.95
CA LEU A 104 -0.50 -5.81 12.05
C LEU A 104 -1.90 -6.33 11.77
N TYR A 105 -2.33 -6.30 10.51
CA TYR A 105 -3.62 -6.87 10.11
C TYR A 105 -3.60 -8.39 10.23
N ILE A 106 -2.54 -9.03 9.73
CA ILE A 106 -2.44 -10.49 9.69
C ILE A 106 -2.38 -11.09 11.10
N ILE A 107 -1.61 -10.47 12.01
CA ILE A 107 -1.50 -10.94 13.40
C ILE A 107 -2.64 -10.44 14.30
N GLU A 108 -3.55 -9.64 13.74
CA GLU A 108 -4.79 -9.22 14.40
C GLU A 108 -4.57 -8.36 15.66
N ILE A 109 -3.86 -7.25 15.48
CA ILE A 109 -3.73 -6.22 16.52
C ILE A 109 -4.61 -5.03 16.09
N PRO A 110 -5.90 -4.99 16.47
CA PRO A 110 -6.88 -4.09 15.84
C PRO A 110 -6.60 -2.61 16.07
N PHE A 111 -6.23 -2.21 17.29
CA PHE A 111 -5.99 -0.80 17.58
C PHE A 111 -4.71 -0.29 16.90
N ALA A 112 -3.62 -1.07 16.95
CA ALA A 112 -2.37 -0.72 16.30
C ALA A 112 -2.56 -0.59 14.78
N ARG A 113 -3.29 -1.51 14.18
CA ARG A 113 -3.65 -1.49 12.76
C ARG A 113 -4.38 -0.20 12.39
N SER A 114 -5.39 0.17 13.17
CA SER A 114 -6.19 1.36 12.90
C SER A 114 -5.38 2.66 13.05
N ILE A 115 -4.52 2.72 14.05
CA ILE A 115 -3.63 3.87 14.28
C ILE A 115 -2.68 4.03 13.09
N VAL A 116 -2.06 2.95 12.66
CA VAL A 116 -1.11 2.97 11.54
C VAL A 116 -1.82 3.36 10.24
N TRP A 117 -3.02 2.86 10.00
CA TRP A 117 -3.83 3.27 8.86
C TRP A 117 -4.11 4.77 8.88
N PHE A 118 -4.50 5.28 10.05
CA PHE A 118 -4.80 6.70 10.22
C PHE A 118 -3.56 7.56 9.98
N VAL A 119 -2.39 7.11 10.45
CA VAL A 119 -1.12 7.79 10.18
C VAL A 119 -0.85 7.85 8.67
N SER A 120 -1.11 6.77 7.95
CA SER A 120 -0.93 6.76 6.49
C SER A 120 -1.88 7.73 5.80
N LEU A 121 -3.11 7.85 6.28
CA LEU A 121 -4.08 8.83 5.76
C LEU A 121 -3.60 10.26 6.00
N LEU A 122 -3.14 10.56 7.21
CA LEU A 122 -2.60 11.88 7.53
C LEU A 122 -1.40 12.24 6.67
N ALA A 123 -0.56 11.25 6.35
CA ALA A 123 0.57 11.44 5.45
C ALA A 123 0.10 11.84 4.04
N LEU A 124 -0.94 11.18 3.51
CA LEU A 124 -1.53 11.57 2.23
C LEU A 124 -2.11 12.99 2.27
N ILE A 125 -2.78 13.35 3.35
CA ILE A 125 -3.34 14.69 3.54
C ILE A 125 -2.22 15.73 3.55
N ALA A 126 -1.10 15.45 4.22
CA ALA A 126 0.04 16.36 4.24
C ALA A 126 0.62 16.58 2.83
N MET A 127 0.75 15.51 2.05
CA MET A 127 1.20 15.62 0.65
C MET A 127 0.22 16.43 -0.18
N LEU A 128 -1.08 16.21 0.01
CA LEU A 128 -2.13 16.97 -0.68
C LEU A 128 -2.07 18.46 -0.32
N VAL A 129 -1.91 18.78 0.95
CA VAL A 129 -1.78 20.17 1.41
C VAL A 129 -0.57 20.84 0.74
N ARG A 130 0.55 20.14 0.67
CA ARG A 130 1.73 20.67 0.00
C ARG A 130 1.48 20.95 -1.48
N LEU A 131 0.79 20.03 -2.15
CA LEU A 131 0.47 20.18 -3.57
C LEU A 131 -0.42 21.40 -3.83
N LEU A 132 -1.41 21.60 -2.96
CA LEU A 132 -2.39 22.69 -3.12
C LEU A 132 -1.89 24.04 -2.57
N SER A 133 -0.80 24.06 -1.85
CA SER A 133 -0.20 25.32 -1.36
C SER A 133 0.81 25.88 -2.35
#